data_ba2d79d103e8db6bbe24e9ac862590aa
#
_entry.id   ba2d79d103e8db6bbe24e9ac862590aa
#
_cell.length_a   1.000
_cell.length_b   1.000
_cell.length_c   1.000
_cell.angle_alpha   90.00
_cell.angle_beta   90.00
_cell.angle_gamma   90.00
#
_symmetry.space_group_name_H-M   'P 1'
#
loop_
_entity.id
_entity.type
_entity.pdbx_description
1 polymer ?
#
loop_
_entity_poly.entity_id
_entity_poly.type
_entity_poly.pdbx_seq_one_letter_code
_entity_poly.pdbx_strand_id
1 'polypeptide(L)'
;MAFNLRYRSFLTLMDFSPKEIMYLLDLAADLKRAKYTGNEVQKLKGKNIALIFEKDSTRTRCAFEVASYDQGAHVTYLGPSGSQFGNKESAKDSARVLGRMYDGIQYRGFSQKTVETLAEYSGVPVWNGLTDVDHPTQILADFLTTREHLKKPLNEVVFVYAGDGINNMANALMIGAAKMGMDFRIVTPKQLFTDEKLVEACLQVTKDTGAKITVTDDITKGVKDADVIYTDVWVSMGEPEKVWEERINLLKPYQVNREMMKKTGKAETIFMHCLPAFHNRETKIGEDIFQKFGIPEMEVSEEVFESKHSVVWDEAENRMHTIKAVMVATLGD
;
A
#
# COMPACT_ATOMS: atom_id res chain seq x y z
N MET A 1 -1.62 27.65 4.18
CA MET A 1 -0.22 27.52 4.64
C MET A 1 0.51 26.70 3.61
N ALA A 2 1.71 27.13 3.21
CA ALA A 2 2.58 26.27 2.39
C ALA A 2 3.12 25.15 3.29
N PHE A 3 3.01 23.91 2.83
CA PHE A 3 3.61 22.76 3.50
C PHE A 3 5.08 22.68 3.10
N ASN A 4 5.94 22.38 4.07
CA ASN A 4 7.33 22.07 3.80
C ASN A 4 7.57 20.61 4.26
N LEU A 5 7.57 19.70 3.30
CA LEU A 5 7.90 18.29 3.53
C LEU A 5 9.37 17.99 3.23
N ARG A 6 10.17 18.99 2.88
CA ARG A 6 11.57 18.82 2.47
C ARG A 6 12.37 18.15 3.59
N TYR A 7 13.13 17.12 3.22
CA TYR A 7 13.94 16.28 4.10
C TYR A 7 13.15 15.44 5.13
N ARG A 8 11.83 15.40 5.05
CA ARG A 8 11.04 14.46 5.88
C ARG A 8 11.07 13.06 5.29
N SER A 9 11.25 12.08 6.16
CA SER A 9 11.04 10.68 5.82
C SER A 9 9.55 10.36 5.70
N PHE A 10 9.22 9.34 4.89
CA PHE A 10 7.86 8.87 4.67
C PHE A 10 7.73 7.42 5.13
N LEU A 11 7.50 7.21 6.43
CA LEU A 11 7.55 5.89 7.06
C LEU A 11 6.16 5.30 7.29
N THR A 12 5.20 6.12 7.66
CA THR A 12 3.79 5.80 7.88
C THR A 12 2.93 7.03 7.63
N LEU A 13 1.68 6.86 7.21
CA LEU A 13 0.72 7.97 7.10
C LEU A 13 0.33 8.54 8.47
N MET A 14 0.59 7.82 9.56
CA MET A 14 0.34 8.34 10.91
C MET A 14 1.13 9.63 11.20
N ASP A 15 2.32 9.78 10.61
CA ASP A 15 3.20 10.95 10.79
C ASP A 15 2.76 12.20 10.00
N PHE A 16 1.74 12.07 9.14
CA PHE A 16 1.28 13.14 8.27
C PHE A 16 -0.11 13.64 8.65
N SER A 17 -0.30 14.94 8.55
CA SER A 17 -1.63 15.54 8.69
C SER A 17 -2.51 15.25 7.47
N PRO A 18 -3.85 15.30 7.61
CA PRO A 18 -4.77 15.16 6.47
C PRO A 18 -4.44 16.11 5.31
N LYS A 19 -4.02 17.33 5.61
CA LYS A 19 -3.67 18.33 4.60
C LYS A 19 -2.38 17.99 3.85
N GLU A 20 -1.38 17.42 4.53
CA GLU A 20 -0.15 16.96 3.90
C GLU A 20 -0.41 15.74 2.99
N ILE A 21 -1.27 14.82 3.42
CA ILE A 21 -1.69 13.68 2.59
C ILE A 21 -2.42 14.17 1.33
N MET A 22 -3.37 15.08 1.48
CA MET A 22 -4.07 15.68 0.34
C MET A 22 -3.13 16.40 -0.62
N TYR A 23 -2.15 17.14 -0.09
CA TYR A 23 -1.11 17.79 -0.91
C TYR A 23 -0.32 16.75 -1.73
N LEU A 24 0.07 15.62 -1.14
CA LEU A 24 0.77 14.56 -1.87
C LEU A 24 -0.10 13.94 -2.97
N LEU A 25 -1.39 13.75 -2.71
CA LEU A 25 -2.34 13.23 -3.71
C LEU A 25 -2.56 14.23 -4.86
N ASP A 26 -2.68 15.52 -4.55
CA ASP A 26 -2.83 16.57 -5.56
C ASP A 26 -1.55 16.71 -6.41
N LEU A 27 -0.38 16.68 -5.77
CA LEU A 27 0.90 16.68 -6.47
C LEU A 27 1.07 15.44 -7.36
N ALA A 28 0.63 14.26 -6.90
CA ALA A 28 0.66 13.04 -7.71
C ALA A 28 -0.22 13.16 -8.96
N ALA A 29 -1.43 13.69 -8.83
CA ALA A 29 -2.35 13.94 -9.94
C ALA A 29 -1.75 14.95 -10.94
N ASP A 30 -1.10 16.02 -10.45
CA ASP A 30 -0.45 17.02 -11.29
C ASP A 30 0.75 16.43 -12.05
N LEU A 31 1.61 15.65 -11.37
CA LEU A 31 2.75 14.98 -12.00
C LEU A 31 2.30 13.90 -13.01
N LYS A 32 1.23 13.16 -12.71
CA LYS A 32 0.61 12.21 -13.65
C LYS A 32 0.16 12.94 -14.93
N ARG A 33 -0.59 14.02 -14.76
CA ARG A 33 -1.03 14.85 -15.90
C ARG A 33 0.14 15.41 -16.69
N ALA A 34 1.15 15.97 -16.01
CA ALA A 34 2.35 16.53 -16.66
C ALA A 34 3.11 15.49 -17.49
N LYS A 35 3.27 14.25 -16.96
CA LYS A 35 3.88 13.13 -17.69
C LYS A 35 3.14 12.84 -19.00
N TYR A 36 1.82 12.67 -18.94
CA TYR A 36 1.02 12.30 -20.12
C TYR A 36 0.85 13.42 -21.14
N THR A 37 0.98 14.68 -20.72
CA THR A 37 0.99 15.82 -21.65
C THR A 37 2.38 16.20 -22.15
N GLY A 38 3.43 15.50 -21.74
CA GLY A 38 4.81 15.78 -22.14
C GLY A 38 5.40 17.07 -21.55
N ASN A 39 4.82 17.59 -20.47
CA ASN A 39 5.23 18.84 -19.81
C ASN A 39 5.88 18.62 -18.43
N GLU A 40 6.30 17.39 -18.13
CA GLU A 40 6.88 17.06 -16.84
C GLU A 40 8.25 17.72 -16.65
N VAL A 41 8.38 18.48 -15.55
CA VAL A 41 9.63 19.15 -15.18
C VAL A 41 10.39 18.29 -14.17
N GLN A 42 11.66 18.03 -14.45
CA GLN A 42 12.54 17.25 -13.58
C GLN A 42 12.92 18.02 -12.33
N LYS A 43 12.44 17.59 -11.16
CA LYS A 43 12.69 18.18 -9.84
C LYS A 43 13.76 17.47 -9.02
N LEU A 44 14.23 16.31 -9.49
CA LEU A 44 15.25 15.50 -8.81
C LEU A 44 16.52 15.35 -9.66
N LYS A 45 16.77 16.30 -10.55
CA LYS A 45 17.93 16.25 -11.43
C LYS A 45 19.24 16.20 -10.65
N GLY A 46 20.04 15.17 -10.95
CA GLY A 46 21.34 14.96 -10.31
C GLY A 46 21.28 14.32 -8.90
N LYS A 47 20.10 13.97 -8.41
CA LYS A 47 19.94 13.23 -7.15
C LYS A 47 20.24 11.75 -7.35
N ASN A 48 20.81 11.10 -6.33
CA ASN A 48 21.10 9.68 -6.29
C ASN A 48 20.27 9.03 -5.18
N ILE A 49 19.59 7.93 -5.52
CA ILE A 49 18.65 7.25 -4.63
C ILE A 49 19.06 5.79 -4.46
N ALA A 50 19.19 5.33 -3.21
CA ALA A 50 19.40 3.93 -2.88
C ALA A 50 18.05 3.22 -2.73
N LEU A 51 17.88 2.10 -3.42
CA LEU A 51 16.70 1.22 -3.31
C LEU A 51 17.09 -0.06 -2.60
N ILE A 52 16.79 -0.16 -1.31
CA ILE A 52 17.12 -1.32 -0.47
C ILE A 52 15.94 -2.29 -0.45
N PHE A 53 16.19 -3.55 -0.82
CA PHE A 53 15.19 -4.62 -0.84
C PHE A 53 15.70 -5.84 -0.07
N GLU A 54 15.02 -6.18 1.02
CA GLU A 54 15.16 -7.48 1.70
C GLU A 54 14.11 -8.49 1.18
N LYS A 55 13.01 -7.99 0.60
CA LYS A 55 11.97 -8.75 -0.11
C LYS A 55 11.88 -8.28 -1.56
N ASP A 56 11.91 -9.20 -2.49
CA ASP A 56 11.73 -8.88 -3.91
C ASP A 56 10.37 -8.25 -4.20
N SER A 57 10.35 -7.33 -5.15
CA SER A 57 9.12 -6.71 -5.63
C SER A 57 9.31 -6.09 -7.00
N THR A 58 8.60 -6.58 -7.98
CA THR A 58 8.56 -6.00 -9.32
C THR A 58 7.94 -4.59 -9.29
N ARG A 59 6.74 -4.46 -8.74
CA ARG A 59 5.98 -3.18 -8.76
C ARG A 59 6.67 -2.06 -7.99
N THR A 60 7.09 -2.31 -6.75
CA THR A 60 7.76 -1.27 -5.93
C THR A 60 9.07 -0.84 -6.58
N ARG A 61 9.87 -1.80 -7.09
CA ARG A 61 11.11 -1.49 -7.78
C ARG A 61 10.85 -0.64 -9.02
N CYS A 62 10.01 -1.12 -9.95
CA CYS A 62 9.69 -0.37 -11.18
C CYS A 62 9.12 1.01 -10.88
N ALA A 63 8.23 1.14 -9.88
CA ALA A 63 7.63 2.42 -9.53
C ALA A 63 8.68 3.44 -9.05
N PHE A 64 9.60 3.06 -8.16
CA PHE A 64 10.68 3.94 -7.72
C PHE A 64 11.69 4.24 -8.83
N GLU A 65 12.10 3.24 -9.61
CA GLU A 65 13.04 3.44 -10.73
C GLU A 65 12.46 4.40 -11.78
N VAL A 66 11.25 4.13 -12.27
CA VAL A 66 10.63 4.96 -13.30
C VAL A 66 10.33 6.37 -12.79
N ALA A 67 9.80 6.50 -11.56
CA ALA A 67 9.55 7.80 -10.95
C ALA A 67 10.85 8.62 -10.79
N SER A 68 11.95 7.97 -10.44
CA SER A 68 13.27 8.61 -10.33
C SER A 68 13.78 9.08 -11.69
N TYR A 69 13.72 8.21 -12.69
CA TYR A 69 14.18 8.56 -14.06
C TYR A 69 13.35 9.67 -14.68
N ASP A 70 12.03 9.65 -14.53
CA ASP A 70 11.15 10.73 -15.00
C ASP A 70 11.57 12.08 -14.40
N GLN A 71 12.01 12.08 -13.16
CA GLN A 71 12.40 13.29 -12.42
C GLN A 71 13.89 13.63 -12.51
N GLY A 72 14.68 12.88 -13.30
CA GLY A 72 16.10 13.14 -13.56
C GLY A 72 17.05 12.65 -12.45
N ALA A 73 16.58 11.78 -11.56
CA ALA A 73 17.42 11.12 -10.56
C ALA A 73 18.05 9.84 -11.09
N HIS A 74 19.13 9.39 -10.43
CA HIS A 74 19.76 8.09 -10.63
C HIS A 74 19.40 7.15 -9.48
N VAL A 75 19.31 5.85 -9.75
CA VAL A 75 19.02 4.84 -8.74
C VAL A 75 20.09 3.77 -8.67
N THR A 76 20.34 3.26 -7.46
CA THR A 76 21.12 2.05 -7.23
C THR A 76 20.23 1.03 -6.54
N TYR A 77 20.03 -0.11 -7.16
CA TYR A 77 19.29 -1.23 -6.59
C TYR A 77 20.18 -2.11 -5.72
N LEU A 78 19.82 -2.24 -4.46
CA LEU A 78 20.49 -3.09 -3.47
C LEU A 78 19.52 -4.21 -3.08
N GLY A 79 19.55 -5.30 -3.84
CA GLY A 79 18.67 -6.46 -3.67
C GLY A 79 19.15 -7.43 -2.57
N PRO A 80 18.34 -8.47 -2.28
CA PRO A 80 18.61 -9.41 -1.19
C PRO A 80 19.95 -10.17 -1.34
N SER A 81 20.38 -10.40 -2.57
CA SER A 81 21.63 -11.15 -2.87
C SER A 81 22.84 -10.28 -3.18
N GLY A 82 22.67 -8.97 -3.30
CA GLY A 82 23.71 -8.05 -3.78
C GLY A 82 24.28 -7.10 -2.73
N SER A 83 23.82 -7.15 -1.49
CA SER A 83 24.26 -6.24 -0.43
C SER A 83 24.65 -7.00 0.85
N GLN A 84 25.39 -6.33 1.72
CA GLN A 84 25.72 -6.85 3.07
C GLN A 84 24.72 -6.34 4.12
N PHE A 85 23.72 -5.60 3.70
CA PHE A 85 22.68 -5.05 4.57
C PHE A 85 21.98 -6.15 5.37
N GLY A 86 21.92 -5.98 6.68
CA GLY A 86 21.33 -6.96 7.58
C GLY A 86 22.13 -8.27 7.81
N ASN A 87 23.22 -8.49 7.07
CA ASN A 87 24.08 -9.68 7.18
C ASN A 87 25.36 -9.39 7.97
N LYS A 88 26.31 -8.70 7.33
CA LYS A 88 27.60 -8.34 7.94
C LYS A 88 27.63 -6.90 8.43
N GLU A 89 26.66 -6.11 8.05
CA GLU A 89 26.55 -4.71 8.40
C GLU A 89 25.18 -4.42 9.05
N SER A 90 25.21 -3.69 10.17
CA SER A 90 23.98 -3.32 10.87
C SER A 90 23.17 -2.29 10.05
N ALA A 91 21.85 -2.25 10.22
CA ALA A 91 21.00 -1.23 9.60
C ALA A 91 21.47 0.20 9.94
N LYS A 92 22.01 0.40 11.15
CA LYS A 92 22.54 1.69 11.63
C LYS A 92 23.81 2.10 10.90
N ASP A 93 24.73 1.18 10.67
CA ASP A 93 25.98 1.47 9.97
C ASP A 93 25.74 1.68 8.49
N SER A 94 24.91 0.81 7.88
CA SER A 94 24.46 0.99 6.49
C SER A 94 23.76 2.33 6.28
N ALA A 95 22.91 2.76 7.23
CA ALA A 95 22.24 4.07 7.17
C ALA A 95 23.28 5.21 7.09
N ARG A 96 24.28 5.17 7.94
CA ARG A 96 25.35 6.20 7.99
C ARG A 96 26.19 6.24 6.73
N VAL A 97 26.53 5.07 6.18
CA VAL A 97 27.30 4.96 4.93
C VAL A 97 26.47 5.45 3.75
N LEU A 98 25.25 4.93 3.59
CA LEU A 98 24.38 5.28 2.46
C LEU A 98 23.95 6.75 2.49
N GLY A 99 23.67 7.30 3.67
CA GLY A 99 23.35 8.71 3.82
C GLY A 99 24.49 9.68 3.46
N ARG A 100 25.73 9.18 3.30
CA ARG A 100 26.86 9.96 2.78
C ARG A 100 27.05 9.87 1.27
N MET A 101 26.41 8.90 0.64
CA MET A 101 26.55 8.62 -0.79
C MET A 101 25.30 8.98 -1.58
N TYR A 102 24.13 8.91 -0.94
CA TYR A 102 22.84 9.08 -1.57
C TYR A 102 22.07 10.26 -0.97
N ASP A 103 21.20 10.86 -1.78
CA ASP A 103 20.33 11.97 -1.37
C ASP A 103 19.01 11.48 -0.74
N GLY A 104 18.63 10.21 -0.98
CA GLY A 104 17.45 9.57 -0.41
C GLY A 104 17.56 8.06 -0.45
N ILE A 105 16.81 7.40 0.43
CA ILE A 105 16.83 5.94 0.60
C ILE A 105 15.40 5.41 0.59
N GLN A 106 15.12 4.44 -0.27
CA GLN A 106 13.93 3.62 -0.20
C GLN A 106 14.29 2.30 0.49
N TYR A 107 13.39 1.82 1.36
CA TYR A 107 13.51 0.51 1.99
C TYR A 107 12.24 -0.31 1.78
N ARG A 108 12.40 -1.59 1.41
CA ARG A 108 11.37 -2.60 1.41
C ARG A 108 11.90 -3.87 2.07
N GLY A 109 11.29 -4.26 3.15
CA GLY A 109 11.75 -5.41 3.94
C GLY A 109 10.71 -5.91 4.92
N PHE A 110 11.19 -6.39 6.05
CA PHE A 110 10.35 -7.02 7.08
C PHE A 110 10.03 -6.04 8.21
N SER A 111 11.04 -5.51 8.86
CA SER A 111 10.90 -4.82 10.14
C SER A 111 10.63 -3.32 9.98
N GLN A 112 9.57 -2.84 10.62
CA GLN A 112 9.31 -1.39 10.77
C GLN A 112 10.48 -0.70 11.51
N LYS A 113 11.07 -1.38 12.52
CA LYS A 113 12.23 -0.84 13.25
C LYS A 113 13.45 -0.62 12.35
N THR A 114 13.62 -1.44 11.32
CA THR A 114 14.73 -1.26 10.36
C THR A 114 14.56 0.04 9.57
N VAL A 115 13.38 0.30 9.02
CA VAL A 115 13.15 1.54 8.24
C VAL A 115 13.22 2.79 9.13
N GLU A 116 12.76 2.71 10.37
CA GLU A 116 12.92 3.79 11.37
C GLU A 116 14.40 4.04 11.69
N THR A 117 15.19 2.98 11.86
CA THR A 117 16.65 3.10 12.09
C THR A 117 17.34 3.75 10.90
N LEU A 118 16.96 3.38 9.66
CA LEU A 118 17.49 4.04 8.47
C LEU A 118 17.16 5.53 8.47
N ALA A 119 15.93 5.91 8.81
CA ALA A 119 15.51 7.30 8.87
C ALA A 119 16.24 8.11 9.97
N GLU A 120 16.47 7.49 11.14
CA GLU A 120 17.13 8.11 12.28
C GLU A 120 18.62 8.40 12.02
N TYR A 121 19.32 7.50 11.31
CA TYR A 121 20.78 7.56 11.22
C TYR A 121 21.35 7.94 9.84
N SER A 122 20.53 7.98 8.78
CA SER A 122 21.03 8.30 7.43
C SER A 122 21.30 9.79 7.20
N GLY A 123 20.50 10.66 7.84
CA GLY A 123 20.55 12.11 7.59
C GLY A 123 19.94 12.56 6.26
N VAL A 124 19.30 11.63 5.53
CA VAL A 124 18.58 11.88 4.28
C VAL A 124 17.14 11.33 4.37
N PRO A 125 16.19 11.78 3.53
CA PRO A 125 14.85 11.22 3.50
C PRO A 125 14.85 9.72 3.27
N VAL A 126 14.05 9.00 4.06
CA VAL A 126 13.83 7.56 3.91
C VAL A 126 12.36 7.31 3.59
N TRP A 127 12.09 6.47 2.59
CA TRP A 127 10.75 6.14 2.13
C TRP A 127 10.45 4.65 2.35
N ASN A 128 9.38 4.38 3.10
CA ASN A 128 8.92 3.02 3.36
C ASN A 128 8.18 2.46 2.14
N GLY A 129 8.83 1.59 1.40
CA GLY A 129 8.26 0.87 0.27
C GLY A 129 7.37 -0.31 0.67
N LEU A 130 7.56 -0.88 1.85
CA LEU A 130 6.75 -1.86 2.58
C LEU A 130 7.53 -2.41 3.77
N THR A 131 6.84 -2.62 4.88
CA THR A 131 7.24 -3.49 6.00
C THR A 131 6.12 -4.49 6.30
N ASP A 132 6.34 -5.40 7.25
CA ASP A 132 5.28 -6.32 7.71
C ASP A 132 4.16 -5.59 8.49
N VAL A 133 4.39 -4.33 8.87
CA VAL A 133 3.46 -3.50 9.64
C VAL A 133 2.68 -2.53 8.78
N ASP A 134 3.34 -1.88 7.79
CA ASP A 134 2.77 -0.75 7.04
C ASP A 134 3.24 -0.73 5.58
N HIS A 135 2.39 -0.18 4.71
CA HIS A 135 2.69 0.04 3.29
C HIS A 135 2.21 1.41 2.79
N PRO A 136 2.72 2.53 3.34
CA PRO A 136 2.13 3.87 3.16
C PRO A 136 2.15 4.35 1.69
N THR A 137 3.12 3.91 0.89
CA THR A 137 3.16 4.27 -0.55
C THR A 137 2.05 3.60 -1.35
N GLN A 138 1.54 2.44 -0.92
CA GLN A 138 0.38 1.82 -1.53
C GLN A 138 -0.88 2.64 -1.24
N ILE A 139 -1.07 3.06 0.01
CA ILE A 139 -2.28 3.78 0.42
C ILE A 139 -2.47 5.09 -0.34
N LEU A 140 -1.39 5.80 -0.65
CA LEU A 140 -1.50 6.99 -1.51
C LEU A 140 -2.00 6.63 -2.91
N ALA A 141 -1.54 5.50 -3.48
CA ALA A 141 -2.01 5.04 -4.79
C ALA A 141 -3.48 4.63 -4.74
N ASP A 142 -3.89 3.91 -3.69
CA ASP A 142 -5.26 3.48 -3.48
C ASP A 142 -6.21 4.70 -3.38
N PHE A 143 -5.80 5.74 -2.65
CA PHE A 143 -6.61 6.95 -2.51
C PHE A 143 -6.62 7.82 -3.79
N LEU A 144 -5.52 7.89 -4.52
CA LEU A 144 -5.51 8.56 -5.82
C LEU A 144 -6.46 7.84 -6.79
N THR A 145 -6.39 6.51 -6.88
CA THR A 145 -7.26 5.69 -7.72
C THR A 145 -8.74 5.83 -7.31
N THR A 146 -9.01 5.79 -6.01
CA THR A 146 -10.36 6.04 -5.47
C THR A 146 -10.91 7.39 -5.93
N ARG A 147 -10.11 8.47 -5.85
CA ARG A 147 -10.51 9.82 -6.31
C ARG A 147 -10.76 9.88 -7.82
N GLU A 148 -9.94 9.21 -8.61
CA GLU A 148 -10.06 9.19 -10.07
C GLU A 148 -11.34 8.49 -10.53
N HIS A 149 -11.71 7.38 -9.89
CA HIS A 149 -12.86 6.57 -10.28
C HIS A 149 -14.19 7.04 -9.66
N LEU A 150 -14.19 7.43 -8.39
CA LEU A 150 -15.44 7.77 -7.70
C LEU A 150 -15.87 9.23 -7.85
N LYS A 151 -14.94 10.13 -8.15
CA LYS A 151 -15.19 11.58 -8.34
C LYS A 151 -15.93 12.24 -7.17
N LYS A 152 -15.67 11.76 -5.94
CA LYS A 152 -16.22 12.33 -4.71
C LYS A 152 -15.11 12.54 -3.66
N PRO A 153 -15.32 13.41 -2.64
CA PRO A 153 -14.36 13.61 -1.56
C PRO A 153 -14.09 12.31 -0.80
N LEU A 154 -12.84 12.10 -0.38
CA LEU A 154 -12.46 10.87 0.35
C LEU A 154 -13.23 10.67 1.66
N ASN A 155 -13.59 11.74 2.35
CA ASN A 155 -14.39 11.68 3.59
C ASN A 155 -15.87 11.28 3.37
N GLU A 156 -16.30 11.12 2.13
CA GLU A 156 -17.62 10.60 1.78
C GLU A 156 -17.56 9.15 1.29
N VAL A 157 -16.34 8.55 1.22
CA VAL A 157 -16.14 7.20 0.72
C VAL A 157 -16.38 6.18 1.83
N VAL A 158 -17.16 5.15 1.51
CA VAL A 158 -17.25 3.90 2.28
C VAL A 158 -16.25 2.92 1.70
N PHE A 159 -15.15 2.70 2.41
CA PHE A 159 -14.03 1.86 1.97
C PHE A 159 -13.99 0.58 2.81
N VAL A 160 -14.09 -0.57 2.18
CA VAL A 160 -14.13 -1.87 2.85
C VAL A 160 -12.91 -2.70 2.46
N TYR A 161 -12.19 -3.17 3.47
CA TYR A 161 -11.19 -4.23 3.32
C TYR A 161 -11.81 -5.57 3.73
N ALA A 162 -11.78 -6.57 2.86
CA ALA A 162 -12.31 -7.91 3.12
C ALA A 162 -11.19 -8.95 3.04
N GLY A 163 -10.94 -9.70 4.12
CA GLY A 163 -9.88 -10.71 4.14
C GLY A 163 -9.15 -10.81 5.47
N ASP A 164 -7.82 -10.91 5.45
CA ASP A 164 -6.97 -11.01 6.64
C ASP A 164 -6.83 -9.65 7.34
N GLY A 165 -7.54 -9.45 8.44
CA GLY A 165 -7.57 -8.18 9.20
C GLY A 165 -6.28 -7.85 9.97
N ILE A 166 -5.32 -8.78 10.06
CA ILE A 166 -4.00 -8.54 10.66
C ILE A 166 -2.91 -8.27 9.61
N ASN A 167 -3.29 -8.27 8.32
CA ASN A 167 -2.41 -7.97 7.20
C ASN A 167 -1.94 -6.51 7.26
N ASN A 168 -0.71 -6.23 6.78
CA ASN A 168 -0.17 -4.87 6.72
C ASN A 168 -0.99 -3.92 5.86
N MET A 169 -1.70 -4.41 4.83
CA MET A 169 -2.60 -3.59 4.02
C MET A 169 -3.85 -3.16 4.81
N ALA A 170 -4.45 -4.06 5.60
CA ALA A 170 -5.55 -3.70 6.50
C ALA A 170 -5.13 -2.61 7.49
N ASN A 171 -3.94 -2.73 8.07
CA ASN A 171 -3.36 -1.75 8.98
C ASN A 171 -3.15 -0.40 8.31
N ALA A 172 -2.44 -0.40 7.17
CA ALA A 172 -2.10 0.82 6.44
C ALA A 172 -3.33 1.56 5.90
N LEU A 173 -4.31 0.82 5.35
CA LEU A 173 -5.59 1.37 4.89
C LEU A 173 -6.38 2.01 6.05
N MET A 174 -6.42 1.36 7.22
CA MET A 174 -7.11 1.90 8.39
C MET A 174 -6.47 3.21 8.85
N ILE A 175 -5.13 3.28 8.92
CA ILE A 175 -4.40 4.53 9.25
C ILE A 175 -4.76 5.63 8.24
N GLY A 176 -4.62 5.34 6.96
CA GLY A 176 -4.92 6.31 5.91
C GLY A 176 -6.37 6.77 5.93
N ALA A 177 -7.32 5.87 6.08
CA ALA A 177 -8.74 6.17 6.13
C ALA A 177 -9.12 7.01 7.36
N ALA A 178 -8.54 6.70 8.53
CA ALA A 178 -8.70 7.51 9.73
C ALA A 178 -8.23 8.96 9.51
N LYS A 179 -7.08 9.15 8.84
CA LYS A 179 -6.55 10.47 8.47
C LYS A 179 -7.44 11.21 7.48
N MET A 180 -8.04 10.51 6.51
CA MET A 180 -8.83 11.13 5.44
C MET A 180 -10.32 11.27 5.73
N GLY A 181 -10.77 10.91 6.95
CA GLY A 181 -12.16 11.08 7.35
C GLY A 181 -13.14 10.06 6.74
N MET A 182 -12.65 8.92 6.25
CA MET A 182 -13.45 7.90 5.54
C MET A 182 -14.32 7.06 6.49
N ASP A 183 -15.38 6.43 5.97
CA ASP A 183 -16.02 5.28 6.61
C ASP A 183 -15.25 4.01 6.19
N PHE A 184 -14.35 3.55 7.05
CA PHE A 184 -13.48 2.40 6.78
C PHE A 184 -13.93 1.19 7.59
N ARG A 185 -14.03 0.05 6.91
CA ARG A 185 -14.49 -1.18 7.52
C ARG A 185 -13.58 -2.34 7.17
N ILE A 186 -13.15 -3.10 8.18
CA ILE A 186 -12.44 -4.37 8.02
C ILE A 186 -13.44 -5.50 8.26
N VAL A 187 -13.67 -6.28 7.21
CA VAL A 187 -14.57 -7.45 7.20
C VAL A 187 -13.72 -8.70 7.22
N THR A 188 -13.61 -9.33 8.40
CA THR A 188 -12.64 -10.39 8.69
C THR A 188 -13.17 -11.33 9.77
N PRO A 189 -12.78 -12.62 9.81
CA PRO A 189 -13.15 -13.50 10.92
C PRO A 189 -12.57 -13.01 12.24
N LYS A 190 -13.25 -13.29 13.35
CA LYS A 190 -12.86 -12.81 14.70
C LYS A 190 -11.42 -13.14 15.09
N GLN A 191 -10.93 -14.30 14.63
CA GLN A 191 -9.56 -14.75 14.88
C GLN A 191 -8.49 -13.89 14.23
N LEU A 192 -8.90 -13.07 13.25
CA LEU A 192 -8.02 -12.19 12.47
C LEU A 192 -8.39 -10.71 12.65
N PHE A 193 -9.03 -10.35 13.76
CA PHE A 193 -9.28 -8.94 14.06
C PHE A 193 -7.96 -8.19 14.21
N THR A 194 -7.93 -7.01 13.68
CA THR A 194 -6.79 -6.08 13.75
C THR A 194 -6.37 -5.81 15.19
N ASP A 195 -5.08 -5.57 15.42
CA ASP A 195 -4.52 -5.25 16.74
C ASP A 195 -5.29 -4.10 17.42
N GLU A 196 -5.76 -4.33 18.65
CA GLU A 196 -6.59 -3.38 19.40
C GLU A 196 -5.89 -2.02 19.61
N LYS A 197 -4.56 -2.02 19.82
CA LYS A 197 -3.80 -0.77 20.05
C LYS A 197 -3.77 0.08 18.79
N LEU A 198 -3.66 -0.56 17.62
CA LEU A 198 -3.71 0.16 16.36
C LEU A 198 -5.12 0.72 16.10
N VAL A 199 -6.17 -0.06 16.38
CA VAL A 199 -7.56 0.40 16.31
C VAL A 199 -7.77 1.59 17.23
N GLU A 200 -7.34 1.52 18.49
CA GLU A 200 -7.43 2.63 19.44
C GLU A 200 -6.69 3.89 18.95
N ALA A 201 -5.46 3.73 18.42
CA ALA A 201 -4.69 4.85 17.87
C ALA A 201 -5.44 5.51 16.70
N CYS A 202 -6.02 4.72 15.80
CA CYS A 202 -6.85 5.25 14.71
C CYS A 202 -8.11 5.94 15.23
N LEU A 203 -8.80 5.38 16.24
CA LEU A 203 -9.96 5.99 16.86
C LEU A 203 -9.65 7.34 17.55
N GLN A 204 -8.43 7.58 18.02
CA GLN A 204 -8.04 8.92 18.47
C GLN A 204 -7.99 9.91 17.30
N VAL A 205 -7.44 9.50 16.16
CA VAL A 205 -7.39 10.33 14.95
C VAL A 205 -8.80 10.68 14.45
N THR A 206 -9.76 9.75 14.55
CA THR A 206 -11.14 9.99 14.06
C THR A 206 -11.86 11.11 14.78
N LYS A 207 -11.45 11.47 16.01
CA LYS A 207 -12.04 12.59 16.76
C LYS A 207 -11.85 13.92 16.04
N ASP A 208 -10.76 14.08 15.31
CA ASP A 208 -10.43 15.30 14.59
C ASP A 208 -10.89 15.26 13.13
N THR A 209 -10.98 14.07 12.53
CA THR A 209 -11.24 13.90 11.10
C THR A 209 -12.69 13.53 10.79
N GLY A 210 -13.43 13.01 11.79
CA GLY A 210 -14.80 12.52 11.61
C GLY A 210 -14.87 11.14 10.91
N ALA A 211 -13.75 10.45 10.72
CA ALA A 211 -13.73 9.11 10.16
C ALA A 211 -14.51 8.12 11.02
N LYS A 212 -14.97 7.03 10.41
CA LYS A 212 -15.58 5.90 11.09
C LYS A 212 -14.74 4.67 10.84
N ILE A 213 -14.37 3.96 11.91
CA ILE A 213 -13.59 2.72 11.84
C ILE A 213 -14.43 1.58 12.41
N THR A 214 -14.60 0.51 11.63
CA THR A 214 -15.36 -0.68 12.05
C THR A 214 -14.57 -1.93 11.73
N VAL A 215 -14.45 -2.84 12.70
CA VAL A 215 -13.93 -4.20 12.49
C VAL A 215 -15.06 -5.17 12.78
N THR A 216 -15.41 -6.05 11.83
CA THR A 216 -16.59 -6.93 11.96
C THR A 216 -16.40 -8.24 11.23
N ASP A 217 -17.05 -9.30 11.74
CA ASP A 217 -17.21 -10.59 11.07
C ASP A 217 -18.53 -10.72 10.29
N ASP A 218 -19.43 -9.73 10.37
CA ASP A 218 -20.69 -9.68 9.63
C ASP A 218 -20.46 -9.13 8.21
N ILE A 219 -20.28 -10.03 7.25
CA ILE A 219 -20.03 -9.67 5.86
C ILE A 219 -21.13 -8.76 5.30
N THR A 220 -22.41 -9.11 5.55
CA THR A 220 -23.53 -8.39 4.96
C THR A 220 -23.62 -6.95 5.43
N LYS A 221 -23.42 -6.72 6.74
CA LYS A 221 -23.39 -5.35 7.30
C LYS A 221 -22.11 -4.61 6.91
N GLY A 222 -20.99 -5.31 6.92
CA GLY A 222 -19.68 -4.72 6.65
C GLY A 222 -19.57 -4.14 5.24
N VAL A 223 -20.06 -4.87 4.23
CA VAL A 223 -19.96 -4.43 2.81
C VAL A 223 -21.11 -3.54 2.35
N LYS A 224 -22.17 -3.38 3.16
CA LYS A 224 -23.33 -2.59 2.77
C LYS A 224 -22.96 -1.15 2.43
N ASP A 225 -23.46 -0.65 1.30
CA ASP A 225 -23.21 0.69 0.77
C ASP A 225 -21.73 1.00 0.46
N ALA A 226 -20.86 -0.03 0.35
CA ALA A 226 -19.46 0.15 0.03
C ALA A 226 -19.26 0.78 -1.36
N ASP A 227 -18.39 1.77 -1.43
CA ASP A 227 -17.92 2.36 -2.69
C ASP A 227 -16.70 1.60 -3.23
N VAL A 228 -15.89 1.09 -2.31
CA VAL A 228 -14.67 0.30 -2.61
C VAL A 228 -14.71 -0.99 -1.82
N ILE A 229 -14.47 -2.12 -2.49
CA ILE A 229 -14.09 -3.39 -1.87
C ILE A 229 -12.62 -3.64 -2.21
N TYR A 230 -11.81 -3.77 -1.18
CA TYR A 230 -10.37 -4.06 -1.25
C TYR A 230 -10.06 -5.42 -0.63
N THR A 231 -9.13 -6.15 -1.19
CA THR A 231 -8.57 -7.35 -0.56
C THR A 231 -7.07 -7.48 -0.84
N ASP A 232 -6.41 -8.37 -0.12
CA ASP A 232 -5.02 -8.76 -0.34
C ASP A 232 -4.89 -10.27 -0.14
N VAL A 233 -3.76 -10.84 -0.51
CA VAL A 233 -3.49 -12.27 -0.38
C VAL A 233 -3.74 -12.76 1.06
N TRP A 234 -4.37 -13.94 1.18
CA TRP A 234 -4.69 -14.51 2.50
C TRP A 234 -3.47 -15.04 3.24
N VAL A 235 -2.42 -15.38 2.50
CA VAL A 235 -1.19 -15.94 3.07
C VAL A 235 0.01 -15.37 2.33
N SER A 236 1.00 -14.91 3.10
CA SER A 236 2.27 -14.44 2.52
C SER A 236 3.09 -15.63 2.00
N MET A 237 3.83 -15.40 0.90
CA MET A 237 4.74 -16.40 0.37
C MET A 237 5.80 -16.80 1.40
N GLY A 238 6.05 -18.11 1.51
CA GLY A 238 7.04 -18.67 2.44
C GLY A 238 6.46 -19.17 3.76
N GLU A 239 5.16 -18.96 4.00
CA GLU A 239 4.48 -19.52 5.17
C GLU A 239 4.35 -21.06 5.08
N PRO A 240 4.41 -21.78 6.22
CA PRO A 240 4.22 -23.23 6.28
C PRO A 240 2.85 -23.68 5.74
N GLU A 241 2.78 -24.89 5.16
CA GLU A 241 1.55 -25.43 4.58
C GLU A 241 0.36 -25.47 5.56
N LYS A 242 0.61 -25.74 6.84
CA LYS A 242 -0.42 -25.72 7.89
C LYS A 242 -1.06 -24.34 8.04
N VAL A 243 -0.29 -23.25 7.88
CA VAL A 243 -0.81 -21.87 7.92
C VAL A 243 -1.73 -21.61 6.72
N TRP A 244 -1.36 -22.14 5.55
CA TRP A 244 -2.20 -22.04 4.34
C TRP A 244 -3.57 -22.69 4.55
N GLU A 245 -3.60 -23.92 5.04
CA GLU A 245 -4.85 -24.66 5.27
C GLU A 245 -5.76 -23.92 6.28
N GLU A 246 -5.19 -23.48 7.39
CA GLU A 246 -5.92 -22.72 8.41
C GLU A 246 -6.49 -21.41 7.86
N ARG A 247 -5.67 -20.62 7.17
CA ARG A 247 -6.08 -19.34 6.59
C ARG A 247 -7.14 -19.51 5.51
N ILE A 248 -6.99 -20.47 4.62
CA ILE A 248 -7.97 -20.78 3.58
C ILE A 248 -9.33 -21.12 4.22
N ASN A 249 -9.36 -21.99 5.23
CA ASN A 249 -10.60 -22.39 5.89
C ASN A 249 -11.29 -21.19 6.58
N LEU A 250 -10.52 -20.29 7.21
CA LEU A 250 -11.04 -19.10 7.86
C LEU A 250 -11.54 -18.05 6.87
N LEU A 251 -10.81 -17.83 5.78
CA LEU A 251 -11.00 -16.69 4.88
C LEU A 251 -11.86 -16.97 3.66
N LYS A 252 -12.10 -18.26 3.34
CA LYS A 252 -12.96 -18.63 2.21
C LYS A 252 -14.33 -17.95 2.20
N PRO A 253 -15.04 -17.77 3.33
CA PRO A 253 -16.30 -17.01 3.35
C PRO A 253 -16.14 -15.52 2.99
N TYR A 254 -14.92 -14.97 3.14
CA TYR A 254 -14.59 -13.57 2.92
C TYR A 254 -13.97 -13.31 1.54
N GLN A 255 -13.98 -14.30 0.64
CA GLN A 255 -13.56 -14.12 -0.75
C GLN A 255 -14.37 -13.01 -1.41
N VAL A 256 -13.68 -12.08 -2.08
CA VAL A 256 -14.34 -11.06 -2.90
C VAL A 256 -14.81 -11.71 -4.20
N ASN A 257 -16.08 -11.99 -4.28
CA ASN A 257 -16.76 -12.60 -5.41
C ASN A 257 -18.01 -11.80 -5.79
N ARG A 258 -18.69 -12.25 -6.84
CA ARG A 258 -19.90 -11.58 -7.33
C ARG A 258 -20.99 -11.40 -6.26
N GLU A 259 -21.15 -12.38 -5.38
CA GLU A 259 -22.16 -12.30 -4.32
C GLU A 259 -21.79 -11.24 -3.25
N MET A 260 -20.50 -11.12 -2.91
CA MET A 260 -20.05 -10.04 -2.03
C MET A 260 -20.24 -8.66 -2.70
N MET A 261 -19.87 -8.53 -3.98
CA MET A 261 -20.10 -7.29 -4.74
C MET A 261 -21.57 -6.90 -4.77
N LYS A 262 -22.50 -7.84 -4.99
CA LYS A 262 -23.94 -7.58 -4.94
C LYS A 262 -24.45 -7.13 -3.57
N LYS A 263 -23.88 -7.66 -2.49
CA LYS A 263 -24.27 -7.27 -1.11
C LYS A 263 -23.96 -5.82 -0.77
N THR A 264 -23.11 -5.13 -1.53
CA THR A 264 -22.89 -3.69 -1.37
C THR A 264 -24.15 -2.89 -1.67
N GLY A 265 -25.03 -3.39 -2.54
CA GLY A 265 -26.23 -2.67 -3.01
C GLY A 265 -25.94 -1.54 -3.98
N LYS A 266 -24.68 -1.34 -4.38
CA LYS A 266 -24.23 -0.30 -5.33
C LYS A 266 -23.69 -0.91 -6.61
N ALA A 267 -24.18 -0.45 -7.75
CA ALA A 267 -23.70 -0.89 -9.06
C ALA A 267 -22.34 -0.31 -9.46
N GLU A 268 -21.93 0.78 -8.82
CA GLU A 268 -20.69 1.52 -9.09
C GLU A 268 -19.56 1.15 -8.13
N THR A 269 -19.75 0.18 -7.23
CA THR A 269 -18.69 -0.29 -6.34
C THR A 269 -17.48 -0.74 -7.15
N ILE A 270 -16.30 -0.20 -6.87
CA ILE A 270 -15.05 -0.62 -7.49
C ILE A 270 -14.34 -1.68 -6.65
N PHE A 271 -13.58 -2.53 -7.33
CA PHE A 271 -12.71 -3.54 -6.72
C PHE A 271 -11.26 -3.12 -6.85
N MET A 272 -10.50 -3.25 -5.75
CA MET A 272 -9.07 -2.90 -5.66
C MET A 272 -8.26 -4.00 -5.00
N HIS A 273 -6.97 -4.09 -5.37
CA HIS A 273 -6.01 -5.07 -4.86
C HIS A 273 -4.58 -4.62 -5.16
N CYS A 274 -3.71 -4.60 -4.16
CA CYS A 274 -2.30 -4.14 -4.32
C CYS A 274 -1.43 -5.03 -5.23
N LEU A 275 -1.91 -6.22 -5.59
CA LEU A 275 -1.20 -7.22 -6.37
C LEU A 275 0.10 -7.74 -5.69
N PRO A 276 0.49 -9.03 -5.90
CA PRO A 276 -0.15 -10.01 -6.80
C PRO A 276 -1.45 -10.56 -6.22
N ALA A 277 -2.36 -11.05 -7.07
CA ALA A 277 -3.60 -11.68 -6.67
C ALA A 277 -3.62 -13.16 -7.11
N PHE A 278 -4.24 -14.03 -6.30
CA PHE A 278 -4.45 -15.44 -6.64
C PHE A 278 -5.88 -15.68 -7.11
N HIS A 279 -6.22 -15.10 -8.24
CA HIS A 279 -7.56 -15.14 -8.83
C HIS A 279 -7.77 -16.28 -9.85
N ASN A 280 -6.68 -16.99 -10.22
CA ASN A 280 -6.73 -18.11 -11.15
C ASN A 280 -5.52 -19.04 -10.98
N ARG A 281 -5.37 -20.03 -11.90
CA ARG A 281 -4.34 -21.05 -11.89
C ARG A 281 -3.14 -20.76 -12.82
N GLU A 282 -3.06 -19.59 -13.42
CA GLU A 282 -2.02 -19.29 -14.43
C GLU A 282 -0.63 -19.12 -13.83
N THR A 283 -0.54 -18.85 -12.52
CA THR A 283 0.75 -18.80 -11.83
C THR A 283 1.13 -20.15 -11.24
N LYS A 284 2.45 -20.41 -11.11
CA LYS A 284 2.92 -21.63 -10.44
C LYS A 284 2.32 -21.79 -9.04
N ILE A 285 2.22 -20.71 -8.27
CA ILE A 285 1.65 -20.75 -6.92
C ILE A 285 0.15 -21.04 -6.97
N GLY A 286 -0.59 -20.42 -7.88
CA GLY A 286 -2.03 -20.69 -8.07
C GLY A 286 -2.29 -22.15 -8.43
N GLU A 287 -1.47 -22.74 -9.31
CA GLU A 287 -1.54 -24.16 -9.65
C GLU A 287 -1.19 -25.05 -8.45
N ASP A 288 -0.14 -24.75 -7.70
CA ASP A 288 0.27 -25.50 -6.50
C ASP A 288 -0.85 -25.48 -5.43
N ILE A 289 -1.52 -24.33 -5.25
CA ILE A 289 -2.66 -24.18 -4.34
C ILE A 289 -3.83 -25.06 -4.82
N PHE A 290 -4.15 -25.04 -6.11
CA PHE A 290 -5.20 -25.88 -6.66
C PHE A 290 -4.90 -27.35 -6.46
N GLN A 291 -3.69 -27.82 -6.73
CA GLN A 291 -3.29 -29.22 -6.55
C GLN A 291 -3.37 -29.66 -5.09
N LYS A 292 -3.03 -28.79 -4.14
CA LYS A 292 -3.01 -29.13 -2.72
C LYS A 292 -4.37 -29.00 -2.03
N PHE A 293 -5.10 -27.91 -2.32
CA PHE A 293 -6.31 -27.54 -1.60
C PHE A 293 -7.59 -27.59 -2.45
N GLY A 294 -7.50 -27.86 -3.75
CA GLY A 294 -8.64 -27.93 -4.66
C GLY A 294 -9.31 -26.58 -4.92
N ILE A 295 -8.61 -25.44 -4.67
CA ILE A 295 -9.15 -24.09 -4.77
C ILE A 295 -8.55 -23.41 -5.99
N PRO A 296 -9.34 -23.08 -7.03
CA PRO A 296 -8.84 -22.44 -8.24
C PRO A 296 -8.66 -20.92 -8.08
N GLU A 297 -9.34 -20.31 -7.11
CA GLU A 297 -9.39 -18.86 -6.86
C GLU A 297 -9.34 -18.62 -5.34
N MET A 298 -8.52 -17.71 -4.86
CA MET A 298 -8.37 -17.46 -3.41
C MET A 298 -9.14 -16.21 -2.95
N GLU A 299 -8.42 -15.13 -2.68
CA GLU A 299 -8.97 -13.91 -2.05
C GLU A 299 -9.98 -13.17 -2.94
N VAL A 300 -9.88 -13.35 -4.25
CA VAL A 300 -10.82 -12.80 -5.23
C VAL A 300 -11.12 -13.82 -6.32
N SER A 301 -12.36 -13.81 -6.82
CA SER A 301 -12.71 -14.61 -7.98
C SER A 301 -12.25 -13.97 -9.28
N GLU A 302 -11.93 -14.82 -10.29
CA GLU A 302 -11.59 -14.37 -11.65
C GLU A 302 -12.67 -13.47 -12.24
N GLU A 303 -13.95 -13.82 -12.00
CA GLU A 303 -15.10 -13.04 -12.49
C GLU A 303 -15.07 -11.59 -11.97
N VAL A 304 -14.66 -11.35 -10.73
CA VAL A 304 -14.56 -9.99 -10.17
C VAL A 304 -13.28 -9.32 -10.63
N PHE A 305 -12.16 -10.05 -10.59
CA PHE A 305 -10.85 -9.52 -10.93
C PHE A 305 -10.78 -9.00 -12.37
N GLU A 306 -11.39 -9.71 -13.34
CA GLU A 306 -11.44 -9.34 -14.76
C GLU A 306 -12.69 -8.50 -15.12
N SER A 307 -13.50 -8.11 -14.14
CA SER A 307 -14.69 -7.31 -14.40
C SER A 307 -14.39 -5.84 -14.63
N LYS A 308 -15.40 -5.12 -15.16
CA LYS A 308 -15.37 -3.65 -15.27
C LYS A 308 -15.30 -2.90 -13.93
N HIS A 309 -15.53 -3.59 -12.83
CA HIS A 309 -15.44 -3.03 -11.47
C HIS A 309 -14.01 -3.01 -10.95
N SER A 310 -13.14 -3.83 -11.53
CA SER A 310 -11.72 -3.92 -11.17
C SER A 310 -10.96 -2.72 -11.71
N VAL A 311 -10.27 -2.02 -10.83
CA VAL A 311 -9.39 -0.88 -11.16
C VAL A 311 -7.94 -1.13 -10.73
N VAL A 312 -7.57 -2.41 -10.59
CA VAL A 312 -6.26 -2.85 -10.08
C VAL A 312 -5.09 -2.40 -10.95
N TRP A 313 -5.31 -2.21 -12.25
CA TRP A 313 -4.25 -1.76 -13.17
C TRP A 313 -3.97 -0.27 -13.01
N ASP A 314 -5.02 0.55 -12.85
CA ASP A 314 -4.89 1.98 -12.57
C ASP A 314 -4.28 2.21 -11.18
N GLU A 315 -4.66 1.39 -10.20
CA GLU A 315 -4.07 1.35 -8.86
C GLU A 315 -2.56 1.05 -8.92
N ALA A 316 -2.17 0.01 -9.66
CA ALA A 316 -0.77 -0.36 -9.84
C ALA A 316 0.04 0.74 -10.54
N GLU A 317 -0.52 1.40 -11.54
CA GLU A 317 0.09 2.55 -12.21
C GLU A 317 0.26 3.74 -11.26
N ASN A 318 -0.77 4.05 -10.48
CA ASN A 318 -0.77 5.16 -9.52
C ASN A 318 0.32 5.05 -8.44
N ARG A 319 0.86 3.84 -8.20
CA ARG A 319 2.04 3.64 -7.36
C ARG A 319 3.23 4.48 -7.83
N MET A 320 3.49 4.51 -9.13
CA MET A 320 4.57 5.29 -9.70
C MET A 320 4.34 6.80 -9.50
N HIS A 321 3.13 7.28 -9.70
CA HIS A 321 2.80 8.70 -9.60
C HIS A 321 2.83 9.21 -8.16
N THR A 322 2.31 8.43 -7.22
CA THR A 322 2.31 8.81 -5.79
C THR A 322 3.71 8.71 -5.17
N ILE A 323 4.49 7.70 -5.52
CA ILE A 323 5.92 7.59 -5.14
C ILE A 323 6.70 8.79 -5.68
N LYS A 324 6.48 9.17 -6.95
CA LYS A 324 7.08 10.37 -7.55
C LYS A 324 6.75 11.61 -6.74
N ALA A 325 5.48 11.79 -6.36
CA ALA A 325 5.05 12.93 -5.55
C ALA A 325 5.73 12.97 -4.18
N VAL A 326 5.84 11.82 -3.50
CA VAL A 326 6.56 11.72 -2.21
C VAL A 326 8.02 12.11 -2.37
N MET A 327 8.72 11.58 -3.39
CA MET A 327 10.12 11.92 -3.64
C MET A 327 10.31 13.40 -3.98
N VAL A 328 9.45 13.96 -4.85
CA VAL A 328 9.49 15.39 -5.22
C VAL A 328 9.21 16.27 -4.02
N ALA A 329 8.22 15.96 -3.20
CA ALA A 329 7.86 16.77 -2.03
C ALA A 329 8.92 16.74 -0.94
N THR A 330 9.68 15.64 -0.80
CA THR A 330 10.65 15.46 0.29
C THR A 330 12.09 15.74 -0.12
N LEU A 331 12.43 15.64 -1.41
CA LEU A 331 13.80 15.79 -1.92
C LEU A 331 13.94 16.82 -3.05
N GLY A 332 12.83 17.17 -3.73
CA GLY A 332 12.84 18.09 -4.87
C GLY A 332 13.22 19.53 -4.53
N ASP A 333 13.78 20.23 -5.52
CA ASP A 333 14.10 21.66 -5.45
C ASP A 333 12.93 22.54 -5.91
#